data_5e39b510886de4e0c14bb6691478171a
#
_entry.id   5e39b510886de4e0c14bb6691478171a
#
_cell.length_a   1.000
_cell.length_b   1.000
_cell.length_c   1.000
_cell.angle_alpha   90.00
_cell.angle_beta   90.00
_cell.angle_gamma   90.00
#
_symmetry.space_group_name_H-M   'P 1'
#
loop_
_entity.id
_entity.type
_entity.pdbx_description
1 polymer ?
#
loop_
_entity_poly.entity_id
_entity_poly.type
_entity_poly.pdbx_seq_one_letter_code
_entity_poly.pdbx_strand_id
1 'polypeptide(L)'
;MDLDYLLLLQSFRNGINDALTPFMEAISLFAVTYLVIVPAFLYWCVDKRSGLFTLASYNAAVAANAVVKLSACVYRPWIRDSRIIPAGDAITTATGYSFPSGHTSTATPIYGAMALRAWRRSRWISVLCLIAVFLTGFSRNYLGVHTPQDVLVAMIISVIAMVSMALLFDFLEKRPEKENYFLLGGFLLGTAALVFVTFKQYPMDYIGNRLLVDPYRMMKDGYGDIGMFMAFCLGRFIEKTWIRFQPSLTRDSLVAGLAGGVLALLIIDTAGTPLRALLGLHFGCLAENALLMLFITAIWPAVMKAVCRNKEQPAELAEETA
;
A
#
# COMPACT_ATOMS: atom_id res chain seq x y z
N MET A 1 -25.64 15.94 1.46
CA MET A 1 -24.46 16.68 0.88
C MET A 1 -23.41 15.74 0.28
N ASP A 2 -22.88 14.76 1.02
CA ASP A 2 -21.83 13.85 0.50
C ASP A 2 -22.35 12.89 -0.60
N LEU A 3 -23.56 12.34 -0.42
CA LEU A 3 -24.20 11.46 -1.38
C LEU A 3 -24.76 12.26 -2.58
N ASP A 4 -25.26 13.47 -2.38
CA ASP A 4 -25.74 14.33 -3.46
C ASP A 4 -24.63 14.68 -4.45
N TYR A 5 -23.39 14.88 -3.95
CA TYR A 5 -22.22 15.06 -4.80
C TYR A 5 -21.96 13.82 -5.68
N LEU A 6 -22.12 12.61 -5.14
CA LEU A 6 -21.97 11.40 -5.94
C LEU A 6 -23.07 11.25 -6.98
N LEU A 7 -24.31 11.63 -6.66
CA LEU A 7 -25.41 11.67 -7.63
C LEU A 7 -25.16 12.69 -8.74
N LEU A 8 -24.54 13.85 -8.41
CA LEU A 8 -24.12 14.82 -9.42
C LEU A 8 -23.07 14.25 -10.37
N LEU A 9 -22.04 13.58 -9.82
CA LEU A 9 -21.02 12.90 -10.63
C LEU A 9 -21.61 11.78 -11.47
N GLN A 10 -22.58 11.02 -10.94
CA GLN A 10 -23.30 10.01 -11.70
C GLN A 10 -24.10 10.62 -12.86
N SER A 11 -24.78 11.73 -12.63
CA SER A 11 -25.51 12.46 -13.69
C SER A 11 -24.53 12.96 -14.78
N PHE A 12 -23.39 13.53 -14.40
CA PHE A 12 -22.32 13.91 -15.33
C PHE A 12 -21.84 12.70 -16.14
N ARG A 13 -21.52 11.60 -15.46
CA ARG A 13 -21.07 10.36 -16.08
C ARG A 13 -22.06 9.83 -17.10
N ASN A 14 -23.35 9.80 -16.75
CA ASN A 14 -24.42 9.38 -17.65
C ASN A 14 -24.52 10.32 -18.87
N GLY A 15 -24.36 11.65 -18.66
CA GLY A 15 -24.38 12.65 -19.73
C GLY A 15 -23.26 12.49 -20.77
N ILE A 16 -22.13 11.89 -20.39
CA ILE A 16 -21.01 11.59 -21.29
C ILE A 16 -20.94 10.11 -21.68
N ASN A 17 -22.01 9.34 -21.48
CA ASN A 17 -22.09 7.91 -21.76
C ASN A 17 -20.92 7.10 -21.18
N ASP A 18 -20.55 7.36 -19.93
CA ASP A 18 -19.46 6.68 -19.21
C ASP A 18 -18.08 6.74 -19.91
N ALA A 19 -17.85 7.68 -20.81
CA ALA A 19 -16.64 7.75 -21.65
C ALA A 19 -15.32 7.81 -20.84
N LEU A 20 -15.33 8.39 -19.63
CA LEU A 20 -14.16 8.47 -18.76
C LEU A 20 -14.03 7.29 -17.79
N THR A 21 -15.01 6.41 -17.70
CA THR A 21 -15.03 5.30 -16.73
C THR A 21 -13.84 4.37 -16.91
N PRO A 22 -13.44 3.90 -18.10
CA PRO A 22 -12.28 3.02 -18.25
C PRO A 22 -10.97 3.68 -17.78
N PHE A 23 -10.82 4.98 -18.01
CA PHE A 23 -9.64 5.73 -17.56
C PHE A 23 -9.60 5.85 -16.03
N MET A 24 -10.73 6.15 -15.39
CA MET A 24 -10.82 6.24 -13.93
C MET A 24 -10.62 4.88 -13.26
N GLU A 25 -11.09 3.81 -13.86
CA GLU A 25 -10.83 2.44 -13.40
C GLU A 25 -9.36 2.07 -13.52
N ALA A 26 -8.71 2.39 -14.65
CA ALA A 26 -7.29 2.11 -14.85
C ALA A 26 -6.41 2.81 -13.80
N ILE A 27 -6.67 4.09 -13.50
CA ILE A 27 -5.97 4.84 -12.44
C ILE A 27 -6.19 4.20 -11.09
N SER A 28 -7.44 3.84 -10.80
CA SER A 28 -7.82 3.21 -9.54
C SER A 28 -7.14 1.86 -9.34
N LEU A 29 -7.17 0.99 -10.37
CA LEU A 29 -6.56 -0.33 -10.35
C LEU A 29 -5.03 -0.23 -10.23
N PHE A 30 -4.42 0.68 -10.99
CA PHE A 30 -2.98 0.91 -10.93
C PHE A 30 -2.52 1.25 -9.51
N ALA A 31 -3.27 2.09 -8.80
CA ALA A 31 -2.93 2.55 -7.46
C ALA A 31 -2.85 1.41 -6.43
N VAL A 32 -3.69 0.38 -6.52
CA VAL A 32 -3.74 -0.70 -5.51
C VAL A 32 -2.99 -1.96 -5.92
N THR A 33 -2.78 -2.18 -7.24
CA THR A 33 -2.15 -3.41 -7.72
C THR A 33 -0.67 -3.21 -8.03
N TYR A 34 -0.34 -2.13 -8.75
CA TYR A 34 0.99 -1.97 -9.35
C TYR A 34 1.87 -0.96 -8.62
N LEU A 35 1.27 0.01 -7.95
CA LEU A 35 2.01 1.17 -7.42
C LEU A 35 3.05 0.78 -6.36
N VAL A 36 2.84 -0.29 -5.59
CA VAL A 36 3.79 -0.77 -4.57
C VAL A 36 5.13 -1.23 -5.15
N ILE A 37 5.17 -1.57 -6.44
CA ILE A 37 6.42 -1.95 -7.13
C ILE A 37 7.36 -0.74 -7.27
N VAL A 38 6.82 0.47 -7.36
CA VAL A 38 7.64 1.69 -7.51
C VAL A 38 8.58 1.91 -6.33
N PRO A 39 8.12 1.97 -5.06
CA PRO A 39 9.02 2.09 -3.92
C PRO A 39 9.91 0.86 -3.73
N ALA A 40 9.47 -0.35 -4.12
CA ALA A 40 10.31 -1.54 -4.12
C ALA A 40 11.48 -1.38 -5.09
N PHE A 41 11.23 -0.93 -6.33
CA PHE A 41 12.28 -0.67 -7.32
C PHE A 41 13.23 0.45 -6.88
N LEU A 42 12.71 1.53 -6.30
CA LEU A 42 13.54 2.59 -5.71
C LEU A 42 14.48 2.03 -4.63
N TYR A 43 13.96 1.17 -3.76
CA TYR A 43 14.71 0.53 -2.68
C TYR A 43 15.79 -0.41 -3.21
N TRP A 44 15.50 -1.16 -4.26
CA TRP A 44 16.41 -2.17 -4.79
C TRP A 44 17.50 -1.60 -5.71
N CYS A 45 17.20 -0.56 -6.50
CA CYS A 45 18.05 -0.15 -7.61
C CYS A 45 18.56 1.28 -7.52
N VAL A 46 17.89 2.18 -6.82
CA VAL A 46 18.16 3.62 -6.92
C VAL A 46 18.69 4.22 -5.64
N ASP A 47 17.88 4.21 -4.59
CA ASP A 47 18.23 4.81 -3.29
C ASP A 47 17.48 4.11 -2.15
N LYS A 48 18.26 3.41 -1.33
CA LYS A 48 17.76 2.63 -0.20
C LYS A 48 16.92 3.47 0.77
N ARG A 49 17.40 4.68 1.10
CA ARG A 49 16.72 5.57 2.06
C ARG A 49 15.37 6.00 1.53
N SER A 50 15.30 6.44 0.29
CA SER A 50 14.05 6.88 -0.33
C SER A 50 13.05 5.74 -0.51
N GLY A 51 13.51 4.56 -0.93
CA GLY A 51 12.68 3.37 -1.04
C GLY A 51 12.12 2.96 0.32
N LEU A 52 12.96 2.84 1.35
CA LEU A 52 12.53 2.50 2.71
C LEU A 52 11.59 3.55 3.31
N PHE A 53 11.87 4.84 3.11
CA PHE A 53 10.98 5.93 3.56
C PHE A 53 9.59 5.82 2.93
N THR A 54 9.53 5.57 1.62
CA THR A 54 8.27 5.42 0.90
C THR A 54 7.52 4.18 1.35
N LEU A 55 8.20 3.04 1.49
CA LEU A 55 7.61 1.79 1.99
C LEU A 55 7.11 1.94 3.44
N ALA A 56 7.89 2.58 4.33
CA ALA A 56 7.50 2.82 5.72
C ALA A 56 6.26 3.72 5.79
N SER A 57 6.24 4.81 5.03
CA SER A 57 5.12 5.75 4.96
C SER A 57 3.85 5.07 4.43
N TYR A 58 3.98 4.26 3.38
CA TYR A 58 2.89 3.48 2.81
C TYR A 58 2.32 2.48 3.84
N ASN A 59 3.18 1.64 4.41
CA ASN A 59 2.75 0.62 5.37
C ASN A 59 2.09 1.23 6.63
N ALA A 60 2.66 2.32 7.16
CA ALA A 60 2.07 3.03 8.29
C ALA A 60 0.69 3.65 7.94
N ALA A 61 0.55 4.22 6.73
CA ALA A 61 -0.70 4.83 6.29
C ALA A 61 -1.81 3.79 6.09
N VAL A 62 -1.53 2.66 5.41
CA VAL A 62 -2.56 1.63 5.17
C VAL A 62 -2.95 0.91 6.45
N ALA A 63 -2.00 0.64 7.36
CA ALA A 63 -2.32 0.05 8.67
C ALA A 63 -3.18 0.99 9.53
N ALA A 64 -2.85 2.28 9.59
CA ALA A 64 -3.66 3.27 10.28
C ALA A 64 -5.06 3.41 9.64
N ASN A 65 -5.14 3.43 8.30
CA ASN A 65 -6.40 3.42 7.56
C ASN A 65 -7.25 2.20 7.92
N ALA A 66 -6.65 1.00 7.98
CA ALA A 66 -7.34 -0.24 8.32
C ALA A 66 -7.97 -0.18 9.72
N VAL A 67 -7.23 0.32 10.72
CA VAL A 67 -7.74 0.49 12.09
C VAL A 67 -8.91 1.48 12.13
N VAL A 68 -8.77 2.63 11.46
CA VAL A 68 -9.84 3.64 11.39
C VAL A 68 -11.07 3.08 10.65
N LYS A 69 -10.86 2.41 9.52
CA LYS A 69 -11.92 1.80 8.70
C LYS A 69 -12.73 0.78 9.50
N LEU A 70 -12.06 -0.13 10.16
CA LEU A 70 -12.70 -1.16 10.97
C LEU A 70 -13.26 -0.62 12.29
N SER A 71 -12.80 0.56 12.75
CA SER A 71 -13.40 1.26 13.89
C SER A 71 -14.68 2.00 13.52
N ALA A 72 -14.69 2.71 12.40
CA ALA A 72 -15.80 3.54 11.96
C ALA A 72 -16.95 2.74 11.33
N CYS A 73 -16.65 1.62 10.66
CA CYS A 73 -17.60 0.71 10.02
C CYS A 73 -18.63 1.39 9.10
N VAL A 74 -18.23 2.45 8.38
CA VAL A 74 -19.13 3.22 7.50
C VAL A 74 -19.49 2.41 6.25
N TYR A 75 -20.77 2.21 6.00
CA TYR A 75 -21.23 1.48 4.81
C TYR A 75 -20.94 2.24 3.51
N ARG A 76 -20.81 1.49 2.43
CA ARG A 76 -20.55 2.02 1.09
C ARG A 76 -21.69 2.91 0.58
N PRO A 77 -21.41 3.90 -0.28
CA PRO A 77 -22.42 4.85 -0.76
C PRO A 77 -23.67 4.19 -1.34
N TRP A 78 -23.54 3.14 -2.14
CA TRP A 78 -24.66 2.41 -2.73
C TRP A 78 -25.48 1.57 -1.74
N ILE A 79 -24.94 1.30 -0.55
CA ILE A 79 -25.68 0.67 0.54
C ILE A 79 -26.46 1.73 1.33
N ARG A 80 -25.90 2.93 1.46
CA ARG A 80 -26.49 4.07 2.16
C ARG A 80 -27.60 4.75 1.35
N ASP A 81 -27.48 4.74 0.02
CA ASP A 81 -28.46 5.30 -0.91
C ASP A 81 -28.49 4.45 -2.19
N SER A 82 -29.60 3.74 -2.40
CA SER A 82 -29.79 2.85 -3.54
C SER A 82 -29.84 3.55 -4.91
N ARG A 83 -29.95 4.89 -4.96
CA ARG A 83 -29.86 5.68 -6.18
C ARG A 83 -28.45 5.76 -6.74
N ILE A 84 -27.43 5.52 -5.88
CA ILE A 84 -26.03 5.55 -6.29
C ILE A 84 -25.68 4.20 -6.93
N ILE A 85 -25.29 4.26 -8.20
CA ILE A 85 -24.88 3.10 -9.00
C ILE A 85 -23.37 3.23 -9.26
N PRO A 86 -22.53 2.36 -8.67
CA PRO A 86 -21.11 2.33 -8.99
C PRO A 86 -20.86 2.07 -10.47
N ALA A 87 -19.84 2.71 -11.04
CA ALA A 87 -19.47 2.57 -12.44
C ALA A 87 -18.59 1.35 -12.69
N GLY A 88 -18.72 0.75 -13.85
CA GLY A 88 -17.88 -0.33 -14.35
C GLY A 88 -17.72 -1.47 -13.35
N ASP A 89 -16.50 -1.98 -13.24
CA ASP A 89 -16.13 -3.06 -12.33
C ASP A 89 -15.60 -2.55 -10.96
N ALA A 90 -15.81 -1.27 -10.62
CA ALA A 90 -15.29 -0.64 -9.41
C ALA A 90 -15.70 -1.34 -8.10
N ILE A 91 -16.84 -2.04 -8.09
CA ILE A 91 -17.29 -2.84 -6.94
C ILE A 91 -16.30 -3.96 -6.60
N THR A 92 -15.66 -4.56 -7.59
CA THR A 92 -14.73 -5.69 -7.39
C THR A 92 -13.54 -5.32 -6.52
N THR A 93 -13.07 -4.06 -6.62
CA THR A 93 -11.99 -3.48 -5.83
C THR A 93 -12.48 -2.71 -4.61
N ALA A 94 -13.80 -2.55 -4.43
CA ALA A 94 -14.42 -1.84 -3.32
C ALA A 94 -14.82 -2.80 -2.18
N THR A 95 -13.91 -3.69 -1.81
CA THR A 95 -14.05 -4.61 -0.68
C THR A 95 -14.03 -3.85 0.65
N GLY A 96 -14.62 -4.36 1.70
CA GLY A 96 -14.62 -3.71 3.01
C GLY A 96 -15.51 -2.46 3.14
N TYR A 97 -15.45 -1.81 4.31
CA TYR A 97 -16.17 -0.58 4.63
C TYR A 97 -15.70 0.61 3.78
N SER A 98 -16.52 1.67 3.69
CA SER A 98 -16.23 2.84 2.85
C SER A 98 -15.12 3.71 3.41
N PHE A 99 -15.26 4.17 4.64
CA PHE A 99 -14.43 5.20 5.26
C PHE A 99 -13.28 4.63 6.07
N PRO A 100 -12.05 5.13 5.91
CA PRO A 100 -11.54 5.97 4.83
C PRO A 100 -11.17 5.17 3.57
N SER A 101 -10.86 5.87 2.45
CA SER A 101 -10.53 5.25 1.16
C SER A 101 -9.18 4.52 1.17
N GLY A 102 -9.16 3.20 0.91
CA GLY A 102 -7.94 2.40 0.81
C GLY A 102 -7.06 2.79 -0.38
N HIS A 103 -7.64 2.99 -1.57
CA HIS A 103 -6.89 3.42 -2.77
C HIS A 103 -6.16 4.73 -2.56
N THR A 104 -6.81 5.70 -1.90
CA THR A 104 -6.21 6.99 -1.57
C THR A 104 -5.11 6.84 -0.53
N SER A 105 -5.28 5.96 0.47
CA SER A 105 -4.24 5.68 1.47
C SER A 105 -3.03 4.95 0.90
N THR A 106 -3.15 4.27 -0.22
CA THR A 106 -2.02 3.68 -0.96
C THR A 106 -1.33 4.75 -1.82
N ALA A 107 -2.10 5.48 -2.62
CA ALA A 107 -1.56 6.45 -3.58
C ALA A 107 -0.87 7.64 -2.91
N THR A 108 -1.46 8.19 -1.84
CA THR A 108 -0.97 9.41 -1.19
C THR A 108 0.45 9.26 -0.64
N PRO A 109 0.81 8.25 0.15
CA PRO A 109 2.17 8.14 0.68
C PRO A 109 3.20 7.79 -0.40
N ILE A 110 2.84 7.00 -1.40
CA ILE A 110 3.79 6.60 -2.45
C ILE A 110 4.08 7.79 -3.37
N TYR A 111 3.06 8.38 -3.99
CA TYR A 111 3.26 9.56 -4.84
C TYR A 111 3.73 10.77 -4.05
N GLY A 112 3.25 10.98 -2.82
CA GLY A 112 3.68 12.06 -1.95
C GLY A 112 5.16 11.98 -1.59
N ALA A 113 5.67 10.80 -1.21
CA ALA A 113 7.09 10.59 -0.96
C ALA A 113 7.95 10.83 -2.22
N MET A 114 7.47 10.37 -3.38
CA MET A 114 8.12 10.65 -4.66
C MET A 114 8.12 12.15 -4.98
N ALA A 115 7.02 12.86 -4.74
CA ALA A 115 6.92 14.30 -4.94
C ALA A 115 7.93 15.05 -4.06
N LEU A 116 8.01 14.71 -2.76
CA LEU A 116 8.97 15.30 -1.83
C LEU A 116 10.41 15.08 -2.29
N ARG A 117 10.73 13.89 -2.76
CA ARG A 117 12.07 13.54 -3.23
C ARG A 117 12.44 14.26 -4.52
N ALA A 118 11.49 14.35 -5.45
CA ALA A 118 11.69 14.97 -6.74
C ALA A 118 11.75 16.52 -6.67
N TRP A 119 11.18 17.15 -5.62
CA TRP A 119 10.96 18.59 -5.54
C TRP A 119 12.19 19.46 -5.85
N ARG A 120 13.34 19.04 -5.32
CA ARG A 120 14.60 19.76 -5.53
C ARG A 120 15.24 19.50 -6.90
N ARG A 121 14.86 18.39 -7.55
CA ARG A 121 15.48 17.92 -8.80
C ARG A 121 14.62 18.20 -10.01
N SER A 122 13.30 18.05 -9.89
CA SER A 122 12.33 18.31 -10.95
C SER A 122 10.97 18.64 -10.34
N ARG A 123 10.61 19.91 -10.33
CA ARG A 123 9.31 20.37 -9.86
C ARG A 123 8.15 19.76 -10.65
N TRP A 124 8.35 19.51 -11.95
CA TRP A 124 7.34 18.91 -12.80
C TRP A 124 6.98 17.48 -12.36
N ILE A 125 7.98 16.66 -12.02
CA ILE A 125 7.71 15.30 -11.49
C ILE A 125 6.92 15.39 -10.19
N SER A 126 7.26 16.32 -9.31
CA SER A 126 6.52 16.52 -8.06
C SER A 126 5.08 16.92 -8.30
N VAL A 127 4.84 17.85 -9.23
CA VAL A 127 3.47 18.27 -9.60
C VAL A 127 2.68 17.10 -10.21
N LEU A 128 3.28 16.32 -11.09
CA LEU A 128 2.64 15.13 -11.66
C LEU A 128 2.28 14.09 -10.58
N CYS A 129 3.17 13.86 -9.61
CA CYS A 129 2.87 12.99 -8.47
C CYS A 129 1.70 13.51 -7.64
N LEU A 130 1.64 14.82 -7.35
CA LEU A 130 0.52 15.40 -6.62
C LEU A 130 -0.79 15.30 -7.42
N ILE A 131 -0.75 15.54 -8.73
CA ILE A 131 -1.92 15.32 -9.61
C ILE A 131 -2.37 13.87 -9.53
N ALA A 132 -1.44 12.90 -9.54
CA ALA A 132 -1.77 11.48 -9.43
C ALA A 132 -2.45 11.13 -8.10
N VAL A 133 -2.05 11.75 -6.97
CA VAL A 133 -2.74 11.62 -5.67
C VAL A 133 -4.20 12.05 -5.79
N PHE A 134 -4.42 13.30 -6.27
CA PHE A 134 -5.77 13.85 -6.38
C PHE A 134 -6.62 13.06 -7.39
N LEU A 135 -6.03 12.67 -8.52
CA LEU A 135 -6.73 11.92 -9.56
C LEU A 135 -7.13 10.52 -9.07
N THR A 136 -6.27 9.86 -8.27
CA THR A 136 -6.64 8.57 -7.63
C THR A 136 -7.80 8.77 -6.66
N GLY A 137 -7.76 9.79 -5.80
CA GLY A 137 -8.86 10.10 -4.88
C GLY A 137 -10.16 10.44 -5.63
N PHE A 138 -10.07 11.31 -6.63
CA PHE A 138 -11.22 11.70 -7.46
C PHE A 138 -11.81 10.52 -8.22
N SER A 139 -10.97 9.60 -8.74
CA SER A 139 -11.47 8.41 -9.44
C SER A 139 -12.44 7.58 -8.58
N ARG A 140 -12.20 7.53 -7.25
CA ARG A 140 -13.08 6.79 -6.34
C ARG A 140 -14.42 7.47 -6.12
N ASN A 141 -14.45 8.82 -6.14
CA ASN A 141 -15.71 9.57 -6.12
C ASN A 141 -16.46 9.42 -7.45
N TYR A 142 -15.75 9.58 -8.59
CA TYR A 142 -16.31 9.43 -9.93
C TYR A 142 -16.95 8.05 -10.14
N LEU A 143 -16.27 7.00 -9.68
CA LEU A 143 -16.78 5.62 -9.76
C LEU A 143 -17.91 5.32 -8.77
N GLY A 144 -18.28 6.26 -7.89
CA GLY A 144 -19.41 6.12 -6.96
C GLY A 144 -19.16 5.18 -5.79
N VAL A 145 -17.88 4.87 -5.47
CA VAL A 145 -17.53 3.86 -4.44
C VAL A 145 -17.00 4.45 -3.12
N HIS A 146 -16.70 5.75 -3.10
CA HIS A 146 -16.30 6.51 -1.92
C HIS A 146 -16.87 7.92 -1.95
N THR A 147 -17.16 8.48 -0.77
CA THR A 147 -17.52 9.89 -0.63
C THR A 147 -16.28 10.80 -0.61
N PRO A 148 -16.41 12.13 -0.81
CA PRO A 148 -15.29 13.06 -0.65
C PRO A 148 -14.63 13.00 0.72
N GLN A 149 -15.41 12.77 1.77
CA GLN A 149 -14.90 12.61 3.14
C GLN A 149 -14.00 11.38 3.28
N ASP A 150 -14.37 10.25 2.65
CA ASP A 150 -13.56 9.03 2.65
C ASP A 150 -12.18 9.30 2.05
N VAL A 151 -12.13 10.08 0.98
CA VAL A 151 -10.91 10.44 0.25
C VAL A 151 -10.08 11.44 1.06
N LEU A 152 -10.69 12.50 1.56
CA LEU A 152 -9.99 13.57 2.29
C LEU A 152 -9.35 13.03 3.57
N VAL A 153 -10.09 12.24 4.36
CA VAL A 153 -9.56 11.69 5.61
C VAL A 153 -8.44 10.67 5.32
N ALA A 154 -8.55 9.88 4.26
CA ALA A 154 -7.46 9.01 3.82
C ALA A 154 -6.18 9.78 3.46
N MET A 155 -6.30 10.92 2.76
CA MET A 155 -5.17 11.82 2.48
C MET A 155 -4.56 12.37 3.76
N ILE A 156 -5.38 12.84 4.71
CA ILE A 156 -4.91 13.39 6.00
C ILE A 156 -4.14 12.33 6.79
N ILE A 157 -4.70 11.12 6.96
CA ILE A 157 -4.02 10.02 7.65
C ILE A 157 -2.68 9.71 6.98
N SER A 158 -2.65 9.65 5.65
CA SER A 158 -1.44 9.37 4.90
C SER A 158 -0.37 10.45 5.05
N VAL A 159 -0.76 11.73 5.04
CA VAL A 159 0.17 12.85 5.27
C VAL A 159 0.73 12.80 6.70
N ILE A 160 -0.12 12.52 7.70
CA ILE A 160 0.34 12.35 9.09
C ILE A 160 1.35 11.19 9.17
N ALA A 161 1.06 10.04 8.55
CA ALA A 161 1.99 8.92 8.51
C ALA A 161 3.32 9.29 7.84
N MET A 162 3.28 9.99 6.69
CA MET A 162 4.49 10.47 6.00
C MET A 162 5.33 11.41 6.85
N VAL A 163 4.70 12.39 7.51
CA VAL A 163 5.40 13.34 8.40
C VAL A 163 6.01 12.61 9.59
N SER A 164 5.26 11.69 10.20
CA SER A 164 5.76 10.87 11.32
C SER A 164 6.96 10.02 10.89
N MET A 165 6.91 9.41 9.71
CA MET A 165 8.04 8.64 9.17
C MET A 165 9.22 9.56 8.81
N ALA A 166 9.01 10.77 8.29
CA ALA A 166 10.08 11.71 8.01
C ALA A 166 10.83 12.10 9.30
N LEU A 167 10.09 12.45 10.35
CA LEU A 167 10.67 12.75 11.66
C LEU A 167 11.40 11.56 12.27
N LEU A 168 10.85 10.35 12.12
CA LEU A 168 11.48 9.13 12.58
C LEU A 168 12.79 8.84 11.83
N PHE A 169 12.79 8.96 10.50
CA PHE A 169 14.00 8.75 9.69
C PHE A 169 15.10 9.75 10.02
N ASP A 170 14.75 11.03 10.21
CA ASP A 170 15.71 12.06 10.64
C ASP A 170 16.26 11.83 12.06
N PHE A 171 15.41 11.30 12.96
CA PHE A 171 15.83 10.89 14.29
C PHE A 171 16.79 9.69 14.25
N LEU A 172 16.44 8.66 13.45
CA LEU A 172 17.23 7.43 13.33
C LEU A 172 18.53 7.64 12.57
N GLU A 173 18.63 8.64 11.70
CA GLU A 173 19.91 9.02 11.08
C GLU A 173 20.95 9.46 12.11
N LYS A 174 20.49 10.16 13.14
CA LYS A 174 21.34 10.63 14.26
C LYS A 174 21.55 9.55 15.33
N ARG A 175 20.69 8.53 15.38
CA ARG A 175 20.65 7.49 16.42
C ARG A 175 20.35 6.11 15.83
N PRO A 176 21.21 5.57 14.96
CA PRO A 176 20.95 4.32 14.22
C PRO A 176 20.81 3.10 15.14
N GLU A 177 21.38 3.13 16.35
CA GLU A 177 21.25 2.08 17.36
C GLU A 177 19.80 1.94 17.88
N LYS A 178 18.96 2.98 17.74
CA LYS A 178 17.56 2.96 18.18
C LYS A 178 16.62 2.28 17.20
N GLU A 179 17.02 2.07 15.95
CA GLU A 179 16.13 1.57 14.89
C GLU A 179 15.45 0.24 15.27
N ASN A 180 16.19 -0.69 15.91
CA ASN A 180 15.61 -1.98 16.30
C ASN A 180 14.48 -1.84 17.33
N TYR A 181 14.58 -0.87 18.24
CA TYR A 181 13.48 -0.59 19.20
C TYR A 181 12.23 -0.07 18.49
N PHE A 182 12.39 0.79 17.48
CA PHE A 182 11.26 1.28 16.68
C PHE A 182 10.64 0.19 15.81
N LEU A 183 11.46 -0.69 15.23
CA LEU A 183 10.96 -1.85 14.48
C LEU A 183 10.18 -2.81 15.37
N LEU A 184 10.72 -3.12 16.55
CA LEU A 184 10.00 -3.94 17.54
C LEU A 184 8.71 -3.25 18.01
N GLY A 185 8.78 -1.96 18.34
CA GLY A 185 7.62 -1.17 18.73
C GLY A 185 6.53 -1.14 17.65
N GLY A 186 6.92 -0.97 16.37
CA GLY A 186 6.02 -1.03 15.23
C GLY A 186 5.36 -2.40 15.08
N PHE A 187 6.14 -3.48 15.21
CA PHE A 187 5.62 -4.85 15.17
C PHE A 187 4.61 -5.10 16.30
N LEU A 188 4.92 -4.69 17.53
CA LEU A 188 4.03 -4.82 18.68
C LEU A 188 2.77 -3.96 18.53
N LEU A 189 2.89 -2.75 17.97
CA LEU A 189 1.73 -1.90 17.64
C LEU A 189 0.84 -2.55 16.59
N GLY A 190 1.40 -3.15 15.55
CA GLY A 190 0.66 -3.94 14.57
C GLY A 190 -0.06 -5.13 15.21
N THR A 191 0.62 -5.84 16.13
CA THR A 191 0.01 -6.95 16.89
C THR A 191 -1.16 -6.45 17.74
N ALA A 192 -1.00 -5.33 18.44
CA ALA A 192 -2.08 -4.73 19.25
C ALA A 192 -3.26 -4.29 18.35
N ALA A 193 -2.97 -3.70 17.18
CA ALA A 193 -4.00 -3.34 16.20
C ALA A 193 -4.75 -4.58 15.69
N LEU A 194 -4.04 -5.67 15.40
CA LEU A 194 -4.64 -6.93 14.96
C LEU A 194 -5.55 -7.52 16.04
N VAL A 195 -5.10 -7.54 17.30
CA VAL A 195 -5.91 -7.97 18.44
C VAL A 195 -7.15 -7.09 18.57
N PHE A 196 -7.00 -5.77 18.49
CA PHE A 196 -8.12 -4.84 18.58
C PHE A 196 -9.17 -5.11 17.49
N VAL A 197 -8.79 -5.18 16.22
CA VAL A 197 -9.75 -5.42 15.13
C VAL A 197 -10.37 -6.82 15.16
N THR A 198 -9.69 -7.79 15.80
CA THR A 198 -10.23 -9.15 15.96
C THR A 198 -11.34 -9.21 17.00
N PHE A 199 -11.17 -8.52 18.13
CA PHE A 199 -12.04 -8.68 19.29
C PHE A 199 -13.07 -7.55 19.47
N LYS A 200 -12.96 -6.44 18.71
CA LYS A 200 -13.98 -5.39 18.76
C LYS A 200 -15.32 -5.90 18.23
N GLN A 201 -16.40 -5.32 18.73
CA GLN A 201 -17.75 -5.58 18.22
C GLN A 201 -18.00 -4.83 16.92
N TYR A 202 -18.61 -5.50 15.95
CA TYR A 202 -18.99 -4.94 14.65
C TYR A 202 -20.51 -4.78 14.56
N PRO A 203 -21.01 -3.79 13.77
CA PRO A 203 -22.44 -3.64 13.55
C PRO A 203 -22.99 -4.85 12.80
N MET A 204 -24.17 -5.33 13.26
CA MET A 204 -24.89 -6.47 12.70
C MET A 204 -26.26 -5.98 12.25
N ASP A 205 -26.31 -5.20 11.17
CA ASP A 205 -27.56 -4.62 10.65
C ASP A 205 -28.23 -5.57 9.65
N TYR A 206 -29.56 -5.73 9.77
CA TYR A 206 -30.35 -6.65 8.96
C TYR A 206 -31.40 -5.88 8.15
N ILE A 207 -31.64 -6.35 6.91
CA ILE A 207 -32.81 -6.00 6.10
C ILE A 207 -33.66 -7.27 5.96
N GLY A 208 -34.78 -7.29 6.65
CA GLY A 208 -35.57 -8.53 6.83
C GLY A 208 -34.70 -9.59 7.57
N ASN A 209 -34.60 -10.78 6.98
CA ASN A 209 -33.80 -11.88 7.53
C ASN A 209 -32.38 -11.95 6.96
N ARG A 210 -31.95 -10.97 6.16
CA ARG A 210 -30.63 -10.95 5.51
C ARG A 210 -29.72 -9.92 6.17
N LEU A 211 -28.52 -10.34 6.56
CA LEU A 211 -27.46 -9.43 7.02
C LEU A 211 -27.11 -8.45 5.90
N LEU A 212 -27.11 -7.16 6.22
CA LEU A 212 -26.83 -6.08 5.26
C LEU A 212 -25.39 -6.15 4.76
N VAL A 213 -24.45 -6.31 5.68
CA VAL A 213 -23.02 -6.44 5.39
C VAL A 213 -22.43 -7.46 6.38
N ASP A 214 -21.67 -8.42 5.86
CA ASP A 214 -20.99 -9.42 6.67
C ASP A 214 -19.67 -8.84 7.24
N PRO A 215 -19.60 -8.55 8.56
CA PRO A 215 -18.38 -8.01 9.18
C PRO A 215 -17.17 -8.91 9.00
N TYR A 216 -17.35 -10.23 8.99
CA TYR A 216 -16.26 -11.17 8.77
C TYR A 216 -15.56 -10.93 7.42
N ARG A 217 -16.33 -10.65 6.36
CA ARG A 217 -15.75 -10.30 5.05
C ARG A 217 -15.12 -8.91 5.04
N MET A 218 -15.69 -7.95 5.81
CA MET A 218 -15.20 -6.57 5.88
C MET A 218 -13.83 -6.46 6.56
N MET A 219 -13.50 -7.38 7.47
CA MET A 219 -12.22 -7.40 8.19
C MET A 219 -11.04 -7.83 7.32
N LYS A 220 -11.27 -8.55 6.22
CA LYS A 220 -10.27 -9.20 5.39
C LYS A 220 -9.10 -8.28 5.01
N ASP A 221 -9.41 -7.12 4.45
CA ASP A 221 -8.38 -6.19 3.96
C ASP A 221 -7.58 -5.58 5.12
N GLY A 222 -8.23 -5.33 6.27
CA GLY A 222 -7.55 -4.83 7.45
C GLY A 222 -6.50 -5.80 8.01
N TYR A 223 -6.77 -7.10 7.98
CA TYR A 223 -5.77 -8.11 8.34
C TYR A 223 -4.57 -8.07 7.38
N GLY A 224 -4.82 -7.91 6.07
CA GLY A 224 -3.78 -7.77 5.06
C GLY A 224 -2.91 -6.55 5.31
N ASP A 225 -3.51 -5.37 5.49
CA ASP A 225 -2.83 -4.09 5.68
C ASP A 225 -1.97 -4.08 6.97
N ILE A 226 -2.53 -4.58 8.08
CA ILE A 226 -1.80 -4.68 9.36
C ILE A 226 -0.68 -5.72 9.24
N GLY A 227 -0.93 -6.87 8.62
CA GLY A 227 0.07 -7.90 8.36
C GLY A 227 1.23 -7.39 7.51
N MET A 228 0.95 -6.58 6.50
CA MET A 228 1.96 -5.93 5.65
C MET A 228 2.86 -4.99 6.46
N PHE A 229 2.28 -4.16 7.33
CA PHE A 229 3.05 -3.28 8.23
C PHE A 229 3.94 -4.08 9.21
N MET A 230 3.42 -5.14 9.81
CA MET A 230 4.20 -6.02 10.69
C MET A 230 5.36 -6.69 9.91
N ALA A 231 5.08 -7.17 8.71
CA ALA A 231 6.08 -7.78 7.84
C ALA A 231 7.14 -6.79 7.35
N PHE A 232 6.78 -5.51 7.14
CA PHE A 232 7.75 -4.44 6.88
C PHE A 232 8.75 -4.28 8.04
N CYS A 233 8.25 -4.22 9.28
CA CYS A 233 9.10 -4.11 10.47
C CYS A 233 10.05 -5.32 10.59
N LEU A 234 9.53 -6.53 10.43
CA LEU A 234 10.30 -7.76 10.49
C LEU A 234 11.33 -7.86 9.34
N GLY A 235 10.89 -7.59 8.10
CA GLY A 235 11.74 -7.67 6.92
C GLY A 235 12.88 -6.66 6.96
N ARG A 236 12.62 -5.42 7.42
CA ARG A 236 13.65 -4.41 7.64
C ARG A 236 14.63 -4.82 8.74
N PHE A 237 14.15 -5.42 9.83
CA PHE A 237 15.03 -5.96 10.87
C PHE A 237 15.96 -7.05 10.32
N ILE A 238 15.41 -8.00 9.55
CA ILE A 238 16.17 -9.07 8.89
C ILE A 238 17.20 -8.48 7.94
N GLU A 239 16.79 -7.56 7.09
CA GLU A 239 17.66 -6.93 6.10
C GLU A 239 18.81 -6.17 6.75
N LYS A 240 18.50 -5.35 7.74
CA LYS A 240 19.53 -4.56 8.46
C LYS A 240 20.54 -5.43 9.20
N THR A 241 20.08 -6.50 9.84
CA THR A 241 20.89 -7.32 10.74
C THR A 241 21.78 -8.30 9.96
N TRP A 242 21.19 -9.04 9.02
CA TRP A 242 21.86 -10.16 8.38
C TRP A 242 22.18 -9.93 6.91
N ILE A 243 21.29 -9.30 6.15
CA ILE A 243 21.46 -9.16 4.69
C ILE A 243 22.39 -7.98 4.40
N ARG A 244 22.14 -6.82 4.98
CA ARG A 244 22.91 -5.58 4.79
C ARG A 244 23.05 -5.22 3.32
N PHE A 245 21.94 -5.28 2.60
CA PHE A 245 21.86 -4.98 1.17
C PHE A 245 22.21 -3.50 0.90
N GLN A 246 22.93 -3.25 -0.19
CA GLN A 246 23.16 -1.92 -0.73
C GLN A 246 22.72 -1.89 -2.20
N PRO A 247 21.89 -0.91 -2.61
CA PRO A 247 21.48 -0.77 -3.99
C PRO A 247 22.67 -0.30 -4.84
N SER A 248 22.70 -0.75 -6.08
CA SER A 248 23.62 -0.25 -7.10
C SER A 248 22.86 0.05 -8.38
N LEU A 249 23.25 1.13 -9.08
CA LEU A 249 22.60 1.53 -10.34
C LEU A 249 23.37 0.94 -11.53
N THR A 250 23.56 -0.37 -11.52
CA THR A 250 24.18 -1.12 -12.61
C THR A 250 23.11 -1.74 -13.52
N ARG A 251 23.49 -2.11 -14.75
CA ARG A 251 22.59 -2.81 -15.66
C ARG A 251 22.04 -4.10 -15.06
N ASP A 252 22.89 -4.87 -14.38
CA ASP A 252 22.49 -6.12 -13.75
C ASP A 252 21.50 -5.91 -12.61
N SER A 253 21.71 -4.88 -11.78
CA SER A 253 20.77 -4.50 -10.72
C SER A 253 19.43 -4.04 -11.27
N LEU A 254 19.42 -3.30 -12.38
CA LEU A 254 18.16 -2.88 -13.04
C LEU A 254 17.40 -4.09 -13.58
N VAL A 255 18.09 -5.02 -14.24
CA VAL A 255 17.47 -6.27 -14.72
C VAL A 255 16.94 -7.11 -13.56
N ALA A 256 17.73 -7.26 -12.48
CA ALA A 256 17.28 -7.94 -11.27
C ALA A 256 16.09 -7.22 -10.62
N GLY A 257 16.10 -5.89 -10.54
CA GLY A 257 14.98 -5.11 -10.03
C GLY A 257 13.70 -5.31 -10.83
N LEU A 258 13.79 -5.35 -12.17
CA LEU A 258 12.64 -5.65 -13.03
C LEU A 258 12.13 -7.09 -12.82
N ALA A 259 13.04 -8.07 -12.73
CA ALA A 259 12.67 -9.46 -12.41
C ALA A 259 11.99 -9.56 -11.04
N GLY A 260 12.49 -8.85 -10.03
CA GLY A 260 11.86 -8.75 -8.71
C GLY A 260 10.46 -8.14 -8.78
N GLY A 261 10.27 -7.11 -9.60
CA GLY A 261 8.96 -6.52 -9.83
C GLY A 261 7.97 -7.51 -10.43
N VAL A 262 8.39 -8.29 -11.44
CA VAL A 262 7.55 -9.34 -12.05
C VAL A 262 7.20 -10.42 -11.03
N LEU A 263 8.17 -10.88 -10.22
CA LEU A 263 7.92 -11.88 -9.18
C LEU A 263 7.00 -11.34 -8.08
N ALA A 264 7.11 -10.06 -7.70
CA ALA A 264 6.20 -9.44 -6.75
C ALA A 264 4.76 -9.41 -7.30
N LEU A 265 4.57 -9.10 -8.59
CA LEU A 265 3.26 -9.16 -9.25
C LEU A 265 2.71 -10.59 -9.28
N LEU A 266 3.55 -11.59 -9.53
CA LEU A 266 3.14 -13.00 -9.45
C LEU A 266 2.70 -13.38 -8.03
N ILE A 267 3.37 -12.89 -6.98
CA ILE A 267 2.95 -13.12 -5.59
C ILE A 267 1.56 -12.50 -5.36
N ILE A 268 1.33 -11.26 -5.80
CA ILE A 268 0.03 -10.57 -5.69
C ILE A 268 -1.08 -11.39 -6.38
N ASP A 269 -0.80 -11.91 -7.56
CA ASP A 269 -1.82 -12.62 -8.35
C ASP A 269 -2.09 -14.05 -7.86
N THR A 270 -1.06 -14.77 -7.42
CA THR A 270 -1.16 -16.22 -7.22
C THR A 270 -1.17 -16.68 -5.76
N ALA A 271 -0.56 -15.93 -4.83
CA ALA A 271 -0.37 -16.41 -3.45
C ALA A 271 -1.67 -16.39 -2.62
N GLY A 272 -2.59 -15.49 -2.93
CA GLY A 272 -3.76 -15.25 -2.09
C GLY A 272 -4.70 -16.46 -1.99
N THR A 273 -5.01 -17.11 -3.11
CA THR A 273 -5.95 -18.24 -3.15
C THR A 273 -5.49 -19.44 -2.29
N PRO A 274 -4.26 -19.97 -2.47
CA PRO A 274 -3.80 -21.08 -1.64
C PRO A 274 -3.62 -20.72 -0.17
N LEU A 275 -3.15 -19.50 0.14
CA LEU A 275 -2.99 -19.07 1.52
C LEU A 275 -4.34 -18.92 2.23
N ARG A 276 -5.36 -18.38 1.56
CA ARG A 276 -6.72 -18.30 2.13
C ARG A 276 -7.37 -19.68 2.28
N ALA A 277 -7.09 -20.62 1.38
CA ALA A 277 -7.56 -21.99 1.51
C ALA A 277 -6.95 -22.71 2.71
N LEU A 278 -5.64 -22.46 2.99
CA LEU A 278 -4.91 -23.12 4.07
C LEU A 278 -5.18 -22.48 5.44
N LEU A 279 -5.19 -21.15 5.53
CA LEU A 279 -5.18 -20.38 6.78
C LEU A 279 -6.53 -19.69 7.08
N GLY A 280 -7.52 -19.85 6.19
CA GLY A 280 -8.78 -19.12 6.28
C GLY A 280 -8.68 -17.69 5.74
N LEU A 281 -9.82 -16.99 5.67
CA LEU A 281 -9.95 -15.71 4.98
C LEU A 281 -9.00 -14.64 5.53
N HIS A 282 -9.00 -14.44 6.84
CA HIS A 282 -8.26 -13.35 7.49
C HIS A 282 -6.75 -13.62 7.53
N PHE A 283 -6.35 -14.75 8.11
CA PHE A 283 -4.94 -15.09 8.22
C PHE A 283 -4.31 -15.42 6.86
N GLY A 284 -5.09 -15.89 5.89
CA GLY A 284 -4.65 -16.04 4.51
C GLY A 284 -4.31 -14.69 3.86
N CYS A 285 -5.16 -13.66 4.04
CA CYS A 285 -4.87 -12.30 3.56
C CYS A 285 -3.69 -11.67 4.30
N LEU A 286 -3.59 -11.87 5.62
CA LEU A 286 -2.42 -11.42 6.39
C LEU A 286 -1.13 -12.05 5.85
N ALA A 287 -1.12 -13.36 5.64
CA ALA A 287 0.04 -14.10 5.15
C ALA A 287 0.42 -13.71 3.71
N GLU A 288 -0.56 -13.49 2.82
CA GLU A 288 -0.36 -13.02 1.44
C GLU A 288 0.37 -11.67 1.42
N ASN A 289 -0.13 -10.69 2.16
CA ASN A 289 0.43 -9.34 2.22
C ASN A 289 1.77 -9.33 2.97
N ALA A 290 1.90 -10.14 4.03
CA ALA A 290 3.17 -10.31 4.74
C ALA A 290 4.24 -10.94 3.85
N LEU A 291 3.90 -11.96 3.05
CA LEU A 291 4.81 -12.59 2.10
C LEU A 291 5.31 -11.58 1.07
N LEU A 292 4.43 -10.78 0.49
CA LEU A 292 4.80 -9.73 -0.45
C LEU A 292 5.78 -8.73 0.18
N MET A 293 5.50 -8.26 1.39
CA MET A 293 6.34 -7.26 2.04
C MET A 293 7.68 -7.85 2.50
N LEU A 294 7.73 -9.09 3.00
CA LEU A 294 8.97 -9.80 3.28
C LEU A 294 9.79 -10.06 2.01
N PHE A 295 9.11 -10.39 0.90
CA PHE A 295 9.78 -10.50 -0.39
C PHE A 295 10.45 -9.18 -0.77
N ILE A 296 9.72 -8.07 -0.70
CA ILE A 296 10.25 -6.73 -1.06
C ILE A 296 11.41 -6.32 -0.15
N THR A 297 11.29 -6.54 1.16
CA THR A 297 12.21 -5.93 2.15
C THR A 297 13.39 -6.81 2.55
N ALA A 298 13.27 -8.15 2.40
CA ALA A 298 14.30 -9.07 2.84
C ALA A 298 14.69 -10.11 1.77
N ILE A 299 13.73 -10.86 1.22
CA ILE A 299 14.04 -12.01 0.35
C ILE A 299 14.73 -11.53 -0.92
N TRP A 300 14.12 -10.59 -1.66
CA TRP A 300 14.68 -10.11 -2.91
C TRP A 300 15.99 -9.33 -2.73
N PRO A 301 16.15 -8.45 -1.74
CA PRO A 301 17.47 -7.88 -1.40
C PRO A 301 18.56 -8.91 -1.13
N ALA A 302 18.25 -10.04 -0.49
CA ALA A 302 19.23 -11.11 -0.29
C ALA A 302 19.64 -11.77 -1.61
N VAL A 303 18.69 -12.02 -2.50
CA VAL A 303 18.94 -12.57 -3.85
C VAL A 303 19.79 -11.58 -4.66
N MET A 304 19.42 -10.31 -4.70
CA MET A 304 20.17 -9.28 -5.43
C MET A 304 21.60 -9.14 -4.92
N LYS A 305 21.80 -9.16 -3.60
CA LYS A 305 23.14 -9.13 -3.01
C LYS A 305 24.00 -10.33 -3.43
N ALA A 306 23.42 -11.53 -3.48
CA ALA A 306 24.13 -12.73 -3.90
C ALA A 306 24.51 -12.70 -5.40
N VAL A 307 23.58 -12.25 -6.25
CA VAL A 307 23.79 -12.21 -7.71
C VAL A 307 24.78 -11.10 -8.12
N CYS A 308 24.68 -9.90 -7.54
CA CYS A 308 25.57 -8.79 -7.88
C CYS A 308 26.99 -8.98 -7.35
N ARG A 309 27.13 -9.55 -6.13
CA ARG A 309 28.46 -9.80 -5.51
C ARG A 309 29.30 -10.82 -6.27
N ASN A 310 28.68 -11.84 -6.83
CA ASN A 310 29.42 -12.90 -7.57
C ASN A 310 30.06 -12.40 -8.87
N LYS A 311 29.71 -11.20 -9.36
CA LYS A 311 30.29 -10.63 -10.59
C LYS A 311 31.45 -9.65 -10.33
N GLU A 312 31.58 -9.12 -9.12
CA GLU A 312 32.71 -8.25 -8.74
C GLU A 312 33.99 -9.04 -8.38
N GLN A 313 33.85 -10.25 -7.85
CA GLN A 313 34.99 -11.11 -7.48
C GLN A 313 35.89 -11.59 -8.64
N PRO A 314 35.42 -11.85 -9.88
CA PRO A 314 36.31 -12.27 -10.96
C PRO A 314 37.26 -11.17 -11.47
N ALA A 315 36.95 -9.89 -11.29
CA ALA A 315 37.78 -8.79 -11.77
C ALA A 315 38.92 -8.48 -10.82
N GLU A 316 38.72 -8.53 -9.50
CA GLU A 316 39.77 -8.29 -8.51
C GLU A 316 40.88 -9.39 -8.54
N LEU A 317 40.48 -10.67 -8.76
CA LEU A 317 41.45 -11.79 -8.87
C LEU A 317 42.25 -11.73 -10.18
N ALA A 318 41.77 -11.09 -11.24
CA ALA A 318 42.47 -10.92 -12.49
C ALA A 318 43.48 -9.78 -12.44
N GLU A 319 43.26 -8.75 -11.61
CA GLU A 319 44.22 -7.64 -11.40
C GLU A 319 45.35 -8.00 -10.41
N GLU A 320 45.12 -8.90 -9.45
CA GLU A 320 46.19 -9.38 -8.54
C GLU A 320 47.12 -10.42 -9.18
N THR A 321 46.77 -10.97 -10.35
CA THR A 321 47.55 -12.00 -11.07
C THR A 321 48.20 -11.47 -12.34
N ALA A 322 48.04 -10.16 -12.68
CA ALA A 322 48.70 -9.48 -13.79
C ALA A 322 49.79 -8.52 -13.31
#